data_5f480821614f443e704f25efce1da5e5
#
_entry.id   5f480821614f443e704f25efce1da5e5
#
_cell.length_a   1.000
_cell.length_b   1.000
_cell.length_c   1.000
_cell.angle_alpha   90.00
_cell.angle_beta   90.00
_cell.angle_gamma   90.00
#
_symmetry.space_group_name_H-M   'P 1'
#
loop_
_entity.id
_entity.type
_entity.pdbx_description
1 polymer ?
#
loop_
_entity_poly.entity_id
_entity_poly.type
_entity_poly.pdbx_seq_one_letter_code
_entity_poly.pdbx_strand_id
1 'polypeptide(L)'
;MSKRIRYPKKPKSVHKKPAIDLKVGDCIVVKPGVKDPDYGIDIGGSQGRITEIKFHQDGDITILFQWDSLTLKRMPANIIRQSEEDGLDWTLMGLSPEDVTRGEPRDTQADVDAAIEMLFTEHRWDYLGKQGRRIYQVLRNIDEDDDMEAFETWQMYLEAHLKLPLEAVVSENQERGPLQAGDPVKVIGFEGVEDLYGVLVNIKARGRLYVFPLCDLEAVNENTADYTLVDDYAVWFANR
;
A
#
# COMPACT_ATOMS: atom_id res chain seq x y z
N MET A 1 8.14 5.43 -8.07
CA MET A 1 7.60 6.71 -8.62
C MET A 1 7.59 7.77 -7.53
N SER A 2 8.00 9.02 -7.81
CA SER A 2 7.97 10.10 -6.81
C SER A 2 6.52 10.54 -6.58
N LYS A 3 5.99 10.35 -5.37
CA LYS A 3 4.63 10.78 -4.99
C LYS A 3 4.54 12.32 -5.00
N ARG A 4 3.35 12.85 -5.32
CA ARG A 4 3.09 14.27 -5.31
C ARG A 4 2.79 14.75 -3.89
N ILE A 5 3.39 15.88 -3.51
CA ILE A 5 3.11 16.56 -2.24
C ILE A 5 1.84 17.41 -2.40
N ARG A 6 0.97 17.42 -1.40
CA ARG A 6 -0.26 18.22 -1.37
C ARG A 6 0.06 19.71 -1.22
N TYR A 7 -0.54 20.53 -2.08
CA TYR A 7 -0.40 21.99 -2.02
C TYR A 7 -1.75 22.68 -1.93
N PRO A 8 -1.86 23.81 -1.20
CA PRO A 8 -3.10 24.56 -1.12
C PRO A 8 -3.51 25.14 -2.49
N LYS A 9 -4.80 25.12 -2.80
CA LYS A 9 -5.36 25.81 -3.97
C LYS A 9 -5.26 27.32 -3.74
N LYS A 10 -4.74 28.07 -4.74
CA LYS A 10 -4.48 29.52 -4.62
C LYS A 10 -5.69 30.28 -4.06
N PRO A 11 -5.54 31.05 -2.96
CA PRO A 11 -6.55 31.99 -2.54
C PRO A 11 -6.63 33.20 -3.47
N LYS A 12 -7.84 33.69 -3.72
CA LYS A 12 -8.11 34.88 -4.56
C LYS A 12 -8.04 36.20 -3.77
N SER A 13 -7.13 36.40 -2.82
CA SER A 13 -7.06 37.67 -2.09
C SER A 13 -5.65 38.16 -1.88
N VAL A 14 -5.43 39.43 -2.19
CA VAL A 14 -4.20 40.18 -1.92
C VAL A 14 -4.13 40.46 -0.42
N HIS A 15 -3.31 39.69 0.31
CA HIS A 15 -3.04 39.98 1.70
C HIS A 15 -1.57 40.30 1.96
N LYS A 16 -1.34 41.29 2.86
CA LYS A 16 -0.01 41.66 3.37
C LYS A 16 0.76 40.40 3.75
N LYS A 17 2.02 40.29 3.29
CA LYS A 17 2.94 39.22 3.73
C LYS A 17 2.92 39.11 5.26
N PRO A 18 2.45 38.02 5.84
CA PRO A 18 2.61 37.80 7.27
C PRO A 18 4.10 37.60 7.57
N ALA A 19 4.59 38.22 8.64
CA ALA A 19 5.92 37.89 9.16
C ALA A 19 5.85 36.46 9.69
N ILE A 20 6.54 35.52 9.04
CA ILE A 20 6.55 34.12 9.46
C ILE A 20 7.57 33.97 10.57
N ASP A 21 7.10 33.70 11.78
CA ASP A 21 7.93 33.31 12.94
C ASP A 21 7.98 31.78 13.08
N LEU A 22 8.03 31.05 11.95
CA LEU A 22 8.11 29.61 11.87
C LEU A 22 9.36 29.21 11.09
N LYS A 23 10.00 28.10 11.47
CA LYS A 23 11.18 27.55 10.83
C LYS A 23 11.05 26.02 10.66
N VAL A 24 11.87 25.48 9.76
CA VAL A 24 11.99 24.03 9.60
C VAL A 24 12.34 23.37 10.95
N GLY A 25 11.65 22.29 11.27
CA GLY A 25 11.73 21.56 12.52
C GLY A 25 10.75 22.03 13.60
N ASP A 26 10.10 23.18 13.45
CA ASP A 26 9.04 23.59 14.39
C ASP A 26 7.81 22.68 14.26
N CYS A 27 7.18 22.39 15.39
CA CYS A 27 5.87 21.75 15.40
C CYS A 27 4.77 22.78 15.16
N ILE A 28 3.75 22.36 14.40
CA ILE A 28 2.57 23.19 14.09
C ILE A 28 1.27 22.46 14.38
N VAL A 29 0.24 23.23 14.64
CA VAL A 29 -1.15 22.79 14.75
C VAL A 29 -1.97 23.47 13.67
N VAL A 30 -2.73 22.69 12.93
CA VAL A 30 -3.69 23.23 11.96
C VAL A 30 -4.85 23.91 12.70
N LYS A 31 -5.21 25.13 12.29
CA LYS A 31 -6.29 25.89 12.92
C LYS A 31 -7.65 25.21 12.71
N PRO A 32 -8.59 25.38 13.67
CA PRO A 32 -9.95 24.87 13.51
C PRO A 32 -10.62 25.37 12.23
N GLY A 33 -11.34 24.48 11.54
CA GLY A 33 -12.09 24.78 10.31
C GLY A 33 -11.27 24.82 9.03
N VAL A 34 -9.96 24.60 9.11
CA VAL A 34 -9.11 24.43 7.93
C VAL A 34 -9.41 23.07 7.30
N LYS A 35 -9.57 23.08 6.00
CA LYS A 35 -9.86 21.88 5.23
C LYS A 35 -8.67 21.43 4.40
N ASP A 36 -8.57 20.13 4.23
CA ASP A 36 -7.66 19.51 3.27
C ASP A 36 -7.90 20.15 1.87
N PRO A 37 -6.85 20.66 1.20
CA PRO A 37 -7.00 21.36 -0.06
C PRO A 37 -7.47 20.47 -1.22
N ASP A 38 -7.27 19.17 -1.15
CA ASP A 38 -7.62 18.22 -2.20
C ASP A 38 -8.96 17.54 -1.94
N TYR A 39 -9.20 17.10 -0.71
CA TYR A 39 -10.38 16.31 -0.36
C TYR A 39 -11.47 17.10 0.38
N GLY A 40 -11.15 18.31 0.86
CA GLY A 40 -12.12 19.19 1.52
C GLY A 40 -12.58 18.72 2.90
N ILE A 41 -11.95 17.70 3.47
CA ILE A 41 -12.21 17.22 4.85
C ILE A 41 -11.64 18.19 5.85
N ASP A 42 -12.24 18.28 7.03
CA ASP A 42 -11.73 19.10 8.14
C ASP A 42 -10.48 18.43 8.74
N ILE A 43 -9.37 19.18 8.72
CA ILE A 43 -8.08 18.76 9.29
C ILE A 43 -7.68 19.61 10.50
N GLY A 44 -8.61 20.45 11.00
CA GLY A 44 -8.37 21.31 12.16
C GLY A 44 -7.97 20.51 13.40
N GLY A 45 -6.97 20.99 14.13
CA GLY A 45 -6.40 20.34 15.30
C GLY A 45 -5.38 19.24 15.01
N SER A 46 -5.19 18.86 13.74
CA SER A 46 -4.09 17.98 13.31
C SER A 46 -2.76 18.69 13.53
N GLN A 47 -1.71 17.92 13.81
CA GLN A 47 -0.38 18.44 14.07
C GLN A 47 0.68 17.79 13.19
N GLY A 48 1.80 18.51 13.01
CA GLY A 48 2.94 18.01 12.28
C GLY A 48 4.19 18.82 12.52
N ARG A 49 5.26 18.42 11.86
CA ARG A 49 6.57 19.07 11.95
C ARG A 49 6.96 19.63 10.58
N ILE A 50 7.36 20.92 10.55
CA ILE A 50 7.73 21.62 9.31
C ILE A 50 8.97 20.96 8.72
N THR A 51 8.84 20.52 7.47
CA THR A 51 9.93 19.97 6.67
C THR A 51 10.51 20.99 5.69
N GLU A 52 9.67 21.93 5.19
CA GLU A 52 10.09 22.94 4.24
C GLU A 52 9.17 24.16 4.29
N ILE A 53 9.73 25.37 4.01
CA ILE A 53 8.96 26.60 3.79
C ILE A 53 9.26 27.10 2.39
N LYS A 54 8.28 27.05 1.49
CA LYS A 54 8.40 27.45 0.09
C LYS A 54 7.88 28.87 -0.11
N PHE A 55 8.73 29.69 -0.69
CA PHE A 55 8.40 31.06 -1.12
C PHE A 55 8.15 31.04 -2.62
N HIS A 56 6.93 31.36 -3.05
CA HIS A 56 6.56 31.37 -4.44
C HIS A 56 6.83 32.75 -5.10
N GLN A 57 6.98 32.78 -6.43
CA GLN A 57 7.29 34.01 -7.20
C GLN A 57 6.19 35.05 -7.11
N ASP A 58 4.94 34.63 -6.90
CA ASP A 58 3.77 35.49 -6.71
C ASP A 58 3.68 36.08 -5.28
N GLY A 59 4.61 35.71 -4.41
CA GLY A 59 4.70 36.16 -3.03
C GLY A 59 3.94 35.30 -2.05
N ASP A 60 3.27 34.26 -2.51
CA ASP A 60 2.63 33.26 -1.65
C ASP A 60 3.69 32.43 -0.91
N ILE A 61 3.30 31.88 0.22
CA ILE A 61 4.16 31.05 1.05
C ILE A 61 3.40 29.75 1.37
N THR A 62 4.08 28.62 1.17
CA THR A 62 3.57 27.32 1.57
C THR A 62 4.46 26.72 2.64
N ILE A 63 3.85 26.33 3.75
CA ILE A 63 4.47 25.53 4.80
C ILE A 63 4.21 24.07 4.50
N LEU A 64 5.28 23.33 4.17
CA LEU A 64 5.26 21.89 4.05
C LEU A 64 5.61 21.27 5.39
N PHE A 65 4.83 20.28 5.79
CA PHE A 65 5.06 19.58 7.06
C PHE A 65 4.64 18.13 6.96
N GLN A 66 5.33 17.30 7.73
CA GLN A 66 4.98 15.90 7.95
C GLN A 66 4.03 15.81 9.14
N TRP A 67 2.97 15.02 9.00
CA TRP A 67 2.05 14.74 10.10
C TRP A 67 2.77 14.08 11.28
N ASP A 68 2.34 14.39 12.51
CA ASP A 68 2.79 13.66 13.68
C ASP A 68 2.14 12.26 13.76
N SER A 69 2.73 11.36 14.55
CA SER A 69 2.28 9.97 14.68
C SER A 69 0.83 9.86 15.17
N LEU A 70 0.36 10.78 16.00
CA LEU A 70 -1.01 10.78 16.51
C LEU A 70 -2.04 11.23 15.46
N THR A 71 -1.65 12.15 14.58
CA THR A 71 -2.47 12.56 13.43
C THR A 71 -2.53 11.42 12.40
N LEU A 72 -1.39 10.81 12.07
CA LEU A 72 -1.29 9.67 11.15
C LEU A 72 -2.21 8.51 11.61
N LYS A 73 -2.10 8.08 12.85
CA LYS A 73 -2.92 6.98 13.42
C LYS A 73 -4.43 7.25 13.44
N ARG A 74 -4.85 8.51 13.27
CA ARG A 74 -6.26 8.92 13.19
C ARG A 74 -6.72 9.17 11.76
N MET A 75 -5.82 9.11 10.81
CA MET A 75 -6.14 9.35 9.41
C MET A 75 -7.12 8.29 8.92
N PRO A 76 -8.24 8.68 8.29
CA PRO A 76 -9.20 7.71 7.79
C PRO A 76 -8.60 6.87 6.64
N ALA A 77 -8.77 5.56 6.69
CA ALA A 77 -8.26 4.62 5.68
C ALA A 77 -8.67 4.99 4.25
N ASN A 78 -9.88 5.53 4.05
CA ASN A 78 -10.31 5.96 2.72
C ASN A 78 -9.51 7.17 2.19
N ILE A 79 -8.94 8.00 3.06
CA ILE A 79 -8.09 9.12 2.66
C ILE A 79 -6.70 8.61 2.25
N ILE A 80 -6.14 7.65 3.00
CA ILE A 80 -4.88 7.00 2.63
C ILE A 80 -5.01 6.36 1.25
N ARG A 81 -6.02 5.50 1.07
CA ARG A 81 -6.29 4.83 -0.22
C ARG A 81 -6.48 5.82 -1.36
N GLN A 82 -7.32 6.83 -1.19
CA GLN A 82 -7.59 7.82 -2.24
C GLN A 82 -6.33 8.62 -2.58
N SER A 83 -5.49 8.92 -1.58
CA SER A 83 -4.20 9.59 -1.81
C SER A 83 -3.26 8.72 -2.65
N GLU A 84 -3.19 7.41 -2.37
CA GLU A 84 -2.39 6.46 -3.17
C GLU A 84 -2.91 6.39 -4.62
N GLU A 85 -4.24 6.29 -4.82
CA GLU A 85 -4.88 6.28 -6.15
C GLU A 85 -4.60 7.58 -6.93
N ASP A 86 -4.61 8.73 -6.25
CA ASP A 86 -4.36 10.05 -6.86
C ASP A 86 -2.84 10.37 -6.99
N GLY A 87 -1.96 9.50 -6.48
CA GLY A 87 -0.50 9.69 -6.46
C GLY A 87 -0.06 10.83 -5.56
N LEU A 88 -0.81 11.10 -4.48
CA LEU A 88 -0.50 12.09 -3.45
C LEU A 88 0.21 11.44 -2.27
N ASP A 89 1.11 12.20 -1.64
CA ASP A 89 1.76 11.77 -0.40
C ASP A 89 0.87 12.11 0.80
N TRP A 90 0.23 11.10 1.39
CA TRP A 90 -0.65 11.27 2.55
C TRP A 90 0.10 11.55 3.86
N THR A 91 1.43 11.34 3.89
CA THR A 91 2.26 11.61 5.08
C THR A 91 2.61 13.09 5.21
N LEU A 92 2.51 13.86 4.12
CA LEU A 92 2.87 15.26 4.02
C LEU A 92 1.67 16.16 3.71
N MET A 93 1.73 17.39 4.18
CA MET A 93 0.72 18.42 3.88
C MET A 93 1.39 19.77 3.62
N GLY A 94 0.81 20.52 2.69
CA GLY A 94 1.17 21.91 2.40
C GLY A 94 0.02 22.85 2.69
N LEU A 95 0.23 23.82 3.60
CA LEU A 95 -0.77 24.82 3.96
C LEU A 95 -0.19 26.24 3.93
N SER A 96 -1.06 27.25 3.90
CA SER A 96 -0.68 28.64 4.06
C SER A 96 -0.27 28.95 5.50
N PRO A 97 0.62 29.91 5.77
CA PRO A 97 1.01 30.29 7.12
C PRO A 97 -0.15 30.74 8.02
N GLU A 98 -1.19 31.29 7.42
CA GLU A 98 -2.41 31.71 8.12
C GLU A 98 -3.25 30.55 8.65
N ASP A 99 -3.08 29.34 8.11
CA ASP A 99 -3.86 28.16 8.46
C ASP A 99 -3.25 27.35 9.60
N VAL A 100 -2.06 27.72 10.05
CA VAL A 100 -1.33 27.01 11.10
C VAL A 100 -0.95 27.92 12.26
N THR A 101 -0.65 27.30 13.40
CA THR A 101 -0.04 27.94 14.57
C THR A 101 1.10 27.09 15.09
N ARG A 102 2.03 27.68 15.83
CA ARG A 102 3.07 26.92 16.54
C ARG A 102 2.42 25.98 17.56
N GLY A 103 2.90 24.74 17.59
CA GLY A 103 2.49 23.70 18.54
C GLY A 103 3.67 23.17 19.34
N GLU A 104 3.37 22.42 20.39
CA GLU A 104 4.39 21.67 21.14
C GLU A 104 4.55 20.26 20.57
N PRO A 105 5.77 19.70 20.56
CA PRO A 105 6.00 18.32 20.15
C PRO A 105 5.20 17.34 21.01
N ARG A 106 4.54 16.36 20.37
CA ARG A 106 3.77 15.31 21.07
C ARG A 106 4.39 13.92 20.90
N ASP A 107 5.40 13.82 20.03
CA ASP A 107 6.06 12.59 19.65
C ASP A 107 7.49 12.87 19.18
N THR A 108 8.21 11.80 18.91
CA THR A 108 9.54 11.81 18.29
C THR A 108 9.46 11.48 16.79
N GLN A 109 10.55 11.72 16.04
CA GLN A 109 10.61 11.30 14.66
C GLN A 109 10.50 9.77 14.52
N ALA A 110 11.09 9.02 15.45
CA ALA A 110 10.96 7.55 15.44
C ALA A 110 9.50 7.08 15.60
N ASP A 111 8.68 7.80 16.39
CA ASP A 111 7.24 7.48 16.51
C ASP A 111 6.50 7.77 15.21
N VAL A 112 6.89 8.82 14.49
CA VAL A 112 6.33 9.16 13.16
C VAL A 112 6.69 8.09 12.14
N ASP A 113 7.97 7.73 12.07
CA ASP A 113 8.48 6.72 11.12
C ASP A 113 7.79 5.37 11.36
N ALA A 114 7.68 4.92 12.61
CA ALA A 114 6.96 3.70 12.96
C ALA A 114 5.46 3.75 12.62
N ALA A 115 4.81 4.92 12.78
CA ALA A 115 3.40 5.07 12.40
C ALA A 115 3.21 5.02 10.87
N ILE A 116 4.13 5.60 10.11
CA ILE A 116 4.12 5.56 8.65
C ILE A 116 4.31 4.11 8.17
N GLU A 117 5.32 3.41 8.66
CA GLU A 117 5.60 2.02 8.33
C GLU A 117 4.39 1.11 8.59
N MET A 118 3.82 1.22 9.80
CA MET A 118 2.62 0.47 10.16
C MET A 118 1.45 0.73 9.19
N LEU A 119 1.18 1.99 8.84
CA LEU A 119 0.07 2.36 7.96
C LEU A 119 0.36 1.96 6.50
N PHE A 120 1.61 2.03 6.03
CA PHE A 120 1.99 1.51 4.71
C PHE A 120 1.74 0.01 4.63
N THR A 121 2.16 -0.76 5.63
CA THR A 121 1.92 -2.20 5.68
C THR A 121 0.41 -2.50 5.71
N GLU A 122 -0.35 -1.79 6.55
CA GLU A 122 -1.80 -2.00 6.69
C GLU A 122 -2.57 -1.69 5.39
N HIS A 123 -2.15 -0.67 4.62
CA HIS A 123 -2.87 -0.15 3.47
C HIS A 123 -2.22 -0.49 2.12
N ARG A 124 -1.07 -1.18 2.11
CA ARG A 124 -0.31 -1.52 0.89
C ARG A 124 -1.17 -2.14 -0.22
N TRP A 125 -2.13 -2.96 0.15
CA TRP A 125 -2.98 -3.71 -0.78
C TRP A 125 -4.38 -3.12 -0.97
N ASP A 126 -4.71 -1.98 -0.38
CA ASP A 126 -6.06 -1.41 -0.39
C ASP A 126 -6.58 -1.05 -1.79
N TYR A 127 -5.69 -0.75 -2.75
CA TYR A 127 -6.03 -0.49 -4.14
C TYR A 127 -6.68 -1.70 -4.84
N LEU A 128 -6.47 -2.91 -4.35
CA LEU A 128 -7.11 -4.15 -4.82
C LEU A 128 -8.47 -4.41 -4.13
N GLY A 129 -8.94 -3.52 -3.26
CA GLY A 129 -10.23 -3.62 -2.60
C GLY A 129 -10.39 -4.87 -1.74
N LYS A 130 -11.38 -5.73 -2.05
CA LYS A 130 -11.63 -6.95 -1.26
C LYS A 130 -10.48 -7.97 -1.37
N GLN A 131 -9.87 -8.05 -2.53
CA GLN A 131 -8.72 -8.93 -2.79
C GLN A 131 -7.53 -8.50 -1.95
N GLY A 132 -7.18 -7.21 -1.95
CA GLY A 132 -6.08 -6.69 -1.15
C GLY A 132 -6.25 -6.94 0.34
N ARG A 133 -7.48 -6.84 0.86
CA ARG A 133 -7.76 -7.19 2.26
C ARG A 133 -7.50 -8.66 2.58
N ARG A 134 -7.79 -9.60 1.66
CA ARG A 134 -7.48 -11.01 1.86
C ARG A 134 -5.97 -11.26 1.82
N ILE A 135 -5.25 -10.63 0.87
CA ILE A 135 -3.79 -10.67 0.79
C ILE A 135 -3.16 -10.15 2.09
N TYR A 136 -3.57 -8.97 2.56
CA TYR A 136 -3.10 -8.41 3.83
C TYR A 136 -3.35 -9.35 5.02
N GLN A 137 -4.51 -10.02 5.08
CA GLN A 137 -4.80 -10.97 6.17
C GLN A 137 -3.84 -12.15 6.23
N VAL A 138 -3.31 -12.59 5.08
CA VAL A 138 -2.30 -13.66 5.03
C VAL A 138 -0.95 -13.14 5.54
N LEU A 139 -0.55 -11.93 5.16
CA LEU A 139 0.81 -11.41 5.33
C LEU A 139 1.00 -10.50 6.57
N ARG A 140 -0.06 -10.08 7.24
CA ARG A 140 -0.05 -9.03 8.29
C ARG A 140 0.89 -9.24 9.48
N ASN A 141 1.44 -10.44 9.66
CA ASN A 141 2.27 -10.78 10.82
C ASN A 141 3.71 -11.15 10.42
N ILE A 142 4.10 -10.87 9.19
CA ILE A 142 5.44 -11.17 8.67
C ILE A 142 6.16 -9.90 8.27
N ASP A 143 7.46 -9.98 8.11
CA ASP A 143 8.26 -8.95 7.47
C ASP A 143 8.07 -9.08 5.94
N GLU A 144 7.41 -8.10 5.33
CA GLU A 144 7.13 -8.12 3.88
C GLU A 144 8.39 -7.94 3.03
N ASP A 145 9.50 -7.52 3.62
CA ASP A 145 10.81 -7.43 2.95
C ASP A 145 11.55 -8.78 2.92
N ASP A 146 11.05 -9.81 3.64
CA ASP A 146 11.53 -11.20 3.56
C ASP A 146 10.64 -12.03 2.62
N ASP A 147 11.02 -12.06 1.35
CA ASP A 147 10.30 -12.83 0.32
C ASP A 147 10.13 -14.31 0.69
N MET A 148 11.13 -14.93 1.35
CA MET A 148 11.04 -16.35 1.72
C MET A 148 10.02 -16.58 2.82
N GLU A 149 9.98 -15.73 3.86
CA GLU A 149 8.96 -15.80 4.91
C GLU A 149 7.55 -15.61 4.31
N ALA A 150 7.42 -14.71 3.33
CA ALA A 150 6.16 -14.48 2.63
C ALA A 150 5.73 -15.71 1.80
N PHE A 151 6.64 -16.35 1.05
CA PHE A 151 6.34 -17.58 0.29
C PHE A 151 5.95 -18.74 1.20
N GLU A 152 6.67 -18.96 2.29
CA GLU A 152 6.37 -20.01 3.27
C GLU A 152 5.00 -19.76 3.93
N THR A 153 4.69 -18.51 4.26
CA THR A 153 3.41 -18.11 4.83
C THR A 153 2.26 -18.38 3.85
N TRP A 154 2.44 -18.02 2.58
CA TRP A 154 1.48 -18.33 1.54
C TRP A 154 1.31 -19.84 1.33
N GLN A 155 2.40 -20.61 1.30
CA GLN A 155 2.31 -22.05 1.17
C GLN A 155 1.50 -22.65 2.31
N MET A 156 1.81 -22.31 3.57
CA MET A 156 1.08 -22.81 4.73
C MET A 156 -0.41 -22.43 4.68
N TYR A 157 -0.72 -21.21 4.26
CA TYR A 157 -2.10 -20.75 4.13
C TYR A 157 -2.85 -21.52 3.04
N LEU A 158 -2.25 -21.71 1.87
CA LEU A 158 -2.81 -22.46 0.76
C LEU A 158 -3.00 -23.95 1.11
N GLU A 159 -2.03 -24.58 1.75
CA GLU A 159 -2.14 -25.97 2.22
C GLU A 159 -3.31 -26.19 3.18
N ALA A 160 -3.59 -25.19 4.03
CA ALA A 160 -4.69 -25.27 5.00
C ALA A 160 -6.08 -25.05 4.38
N HIS A 161 -6.17 -24.32 3.24
CA HIS A 161 -7.46 -23.84 2.73
C HIS A 161 -7.79 -24.33 1.30
N LEU A 162 -6.80 -24.68 0.47
CA LEU A 162 -7.00 -25.13 -0.90
C LEU A 162 -7.41 -26.60 -0.93
N LYS A 163 -8.49 -26.90 -1.63
CA LYS A 163 -8.97 -28.29 -1.79
C LYS A 163 -8.29 -28.96 -2.95
N LEU A 164 -7.53 -29.99 -2.64
CA LEU A 164 -6.89 -30.82 -3.67
C LEU A 164 -7.64 -32.14 -3.89
N PRO A 165 -7.63 -32.73 -5.10
CA PRO A 165 -7.01 -32.18 -6.29
C PRO A 165 -7.79 -31.02 -6.93
N LEU A 166 -7.08 -30.01 -7.46
CA LEU A 166 -7.67 -28.85 -8.11
C LEU A 166 -7.47 -28.94 -9.64
N GLU A 167 -8.53 -28.73 -10.40
CA GLU A 167 -8.47 -28.56 -11.85
C GLU A 167 -8.07 -27.12 -12.17
N ALA A 168 -7.03 -26.94 -12.98
CA ALA A 168 -6.48 -25.64 -13.36
C ALA A 168 -6.04 -25.65 -14.84
N VAL A 169 -5.74 -24.47 -15.34
CA VAL A 169 -5.07 -24.27 -16.63
C VAL A 169 -3.77 -23.50 -16.42
N VAL A 170 -2.81 -23.70 -17.30
CA VAL A 170 -1.59 -22.89 -17.34
C VAL A 170 -1.98 -21.50 -17.83
N SER A 171 -1.68 -20.45 -17.04
CA SER A 171 -1.97 -19.05 -17.39
C SER A 171 -0.83 -18.41 -18.18
N GLU A 172 0.44 -18.75 -17.86
CA GLU A 172 1.61 -18.18 -18.52
C GLU A 172 2.52 -19.24 -19.13
N ASN A 173 3.13 -18.89 -20.26
CA ASN A 173 4.08 -19.77 -20.97
C ASN A 173 5.44 -19.74 -20.30
N GLN A 174 5.97 -20.88 -19.94
CA GLN A 174 7.39 -21.02 -19.62
C GLN A 174 8.21 -21.17 -20.91
N GLU A 175 9.23 -20.32 -21.10
CA GLU A 175 10.03 -20.26 -22.35
C GLU A 175 10.57 -21.62 -22.84
N ARG A 176 10.82 -22.57 -21.96
CA ARG A 176 11.39 -23.91 -22.26
C ARG A 176 10.60 -25.06 -21.67
N GLY A 177 9.38 -24.79 -21.18
CA GLY A 177 8.52 -25.78 -20.53
C GLY A 177 7.77 -26.67 -21.55
N PRO A 178 7.38 -27.90 -21.16
CA PRO A 178 6.56 -28.79 -21.99
C PRO A 178 5.08 -28.40 -22.03
N LEU A 179 4.67 -27.45 -21.19
CA LEU A 179 3.30 -26.94 -21.05
C LEU A 179 3.20 -25.53 -21.61
N GLN A 180 2.03 -25.18 -22.15
CA GLN A 180 1.73 -23.89 -22.74
C GLN A 180 0.48 -23.31 -22.10
N ALA A 181 0.31 -21.99 -22.19
CA ALA A 181 -0.90 -21.30 -21.73
C ALA A 181 -2.15 -21.97 -22.35
N GLY A 182 -3.15 -22.22 -21.51
CA GLY A 182 -4.37 -22.95 -21.85
C GLY A 182 -4.28 -24.47 -21.70
N ASP A 183 -3.11 -25.05 -21.42
CA ASP A 183 -3.01 -26.49 -21.17
C ASP A 183 -3.73 -26.86 -19.86
N PRO A 184 -4.65 -27.86 -19.87
CA PRO A 184 -5.32 -28.30 -18.66
C PRO A 184 -4.38 -29.13 -17.80
N VAL A 185 -4.38 -28.82 -16.51
CA VAL A 185 -3.58 -29.49 -15.49
C VAL A 185 -4.42 -29.81 -14.25
N LYS A 186 -3.92 -30.73 -13.44
CA LYS A 186 -4.51 -31.03 -12.14
C LYS A 186 -3.47 -30.86 -11.06
N VAL A 187 -3.65 -29.92 -10.16
CA VAL A 187 -2.82 -29.72 -8.97
C VAL A 187 -3.16 -30.84 -7.97
N ILE A 188 -2.14 -31.58 -7.51
CA ILE A 188 -2.30 -32.75 -6.66
C ILE A 188 -1.58 -32.65 -5.33
N GLY A 189 -0.71 -31.65 -5.13
CA GLY A 189 0.04 -31.41 -3.89
C GLY A 189 0.95 -30.21 -4.00
N PHE A 190 1.52 -29.82 -2.88
CA PHE A 190 2.56 -28.80 -2.80
C PHE A 190 3.94 -29.47 -2.80
N GLU A 191 4.94 -28.78 -3.36
CA GLU A 191 6.33 -29.25 -3.41
C GLU A 191 7.23 -28.47 -2.45
N GLY A 192 7.04 -27.14 -2.37
CA GLY A 192 7.84 -26.24 -1.56
C GLY A 192 7.81 -24.82 -2.08
N VAL A 193 8.81 -24.01 -1.72
CA VAL A 193 8.97 -22.63 -2.17
C VAL A 193 10.36 -22.41 -2.76
N GLU A 194 10.48 -21.52 -3.75
CA GLU A 194 11.74 -21.08 -4.34
C GLU A 194 11.73 -19.56 -4.62
N ASP A 195 12.86 -18.89 -4.46
CA ASP A 195 13.02 -17.44 -4.58
C ASP A 195 12.41 -16.83 -5.86
N LEU A 196 12.63 -17.47 -7.01
CA LEU A 196 12.21 -16.93 -8.31
C LEU A 196 10.78 -17.35 -8.69
N TYR A 197 10.32 -18.48 -8.16
CA TYR A 197 9.08 -19.13 -8.58
C TYR A 197 8.00 -19.14 -7.49
N GLY A 198 8.34 -18.72 -6.27
CA GLY A 198 7.42 -18.74 -5.14
C GLY A 198 6.96 -20.15 -4.78
N VAL A 199 5.66 -20.32 -4.55
CA VAL A 199 5.06 -21.61 -4.18
C VAL A 199 5.04 -22.55 -5.37
N LEU A 200 5.69 -23.70 -5.22
CA LEU A 200 5.72 -24.79 -6.19
C LEU A 200 4.69 -25.87 -5.85
N VAL A 201 4.02 -26.35 -6.88
CA VAL A 201 3.01 -27.39 -6.78
C VAL A 201 3.30 -28.58 -7.70
N ASN A 202 2.91 -29.78 -7.24
CA ASN A 202 2.90 -30.97 -8.03
C ASN A 202 1.64 -30.99 -8.93
N ILE A 203 1.83 -31.04 -10.23
CA ILE A 203 0.74 -31.09 -11.21
C ILE A 203 0.79 -32.37 -12.04
N LYS A 204 -0.38 -32.84 -12.45
CA LYS A 204 -0.54 -33.92 -13.44
C LYS A 204 -1.09 -33.32 -14.74
N ALA A 205 -0.34 -33.50 -15.84
CA ALA A 205 -0.72 -33.08 -17.19
C ALA A 205 -0.33 -34.14 -18.19
N ARG A 206 -1.19 -34.44 -19.18
CA ARG A 206 -0.92 -35.38 -20.25
C ARG A 206 -0.37 -36.75 -19.78
N GLY A 207 -0.84 -37.21 -18.60
CA GLY A 207 -0.41 -38.49 -17.97
C GLY A 207 0.96 -38.46 -17.30
N ARG A 208 1.60 -37.31 -17.16
CA ARG A 208 2.91 -37.11 -16.49
C ARG A 208 2.79 -36.20 -15.30
N LEU A 209 3.76 -36.27 -14.41
CA LEU A 209 3.91 -35.37 -13.26
C LEU A 209 4.95 -34.30 -13.56
N TYR A 210 4.69 -33.09 -13.10
CA TYR A 210 5.59 -31.94 -13.19
C TYR A 210 5.54 -31.18 -11.88
N VAL A 211 6.62 -30.43 -11.56
CA VAL A 211 6.64 -29.38 -10.56
C VAL A 211 6.44 -28.05 -11.30
N PHE A 212 5.55 -27.20 -10.81
CA PHE A 212 5.16 -26.01 -11.52
C PHE A 212 4.87 -24.85 -10.55
N PRO A 213 5.19 -23.57 -10.90
CA PRO A 213 4.83 -22.42 -10.08
C PRO A 213 3.31 -22.27 -9.98
N LEU A 214 2.80 -22.09 -8.79
CA LEU A 214 1.36 -21.90 -8.60
C LEU A 214 0.85 -20.56 -9.17
N CYS A 215 1.70 -19.52 -9.18
CA CYS A 215 1.36 -18.22 -9.76
C CYS A 215 1.10 -18.26 -11.28
N ASP A 216 1.62 -19.28 -11.97
CA ASP A 216 1.42 -19.49 -13.42
C ASP A 216 0.19 -20.38 -13.74
N LEU A 217 -0.64 -20.65 -12.74
CA LEU A 217 -1.85 -21.47 -12.85
C LEU A 217 -3.11 -20.66 -12.53
N GLU A 218 -4.19 -20.96 -13.23
CA GLU A 218 -5.53 -20.42 -12.97
C GLU A 218 -6.50 -21.57 -12.72
N ALA A 219 -7.25 -21.53 -11.63
CA ALA A 219 -8.27 -22.53 -11.33
C ALA A 219 -9.45 -22.41 -12.31
N VAL A 220 -9.98 -23.53 -12.78
CA VAL A 220 -10.99 -23.54 -13.86
C VAL A 220 -12.34 -22.94 -13.43
N ASN A 221 -12.70 -23.03 -12.14
CA ASN A 221 -14.00 -22.62 -11.67
C ASN A 221 -13.93 -21.31 -10.88
N GLU A 222 -14.14 -20.18 -11.57
CA GLU A 222 -14.08 -18.82 -11.02
C GLU A 222 -15.02 -18.55 -9.82
N ASN A 223 -16.09 -19.33 -9.66
CA ASN A 223 -17.07 -19.15 -8.59
C ASN A 223 -16.74 -19.96 -7.30
N THR A 224 -15.50 -20.42 -7.15
CA THR A 224 -15.08 -21.19 -5.97
C THR A 224 -14.14 -20.42 -5.06
N ALA A 225 -14.08 -20.87 -3.79
CA ALA A 225 -13.09 -20.36 -2.85
C ALA A 225 -11.66 -20.73 -3.30
N ASP A 226 -11.49 -21.90 -3.94
CA ASP A 226 -10.21 -22.36 -4.44
C ASP A 226 -9.67 -21.45 -5.57
N TYR A 227 -10.55 -20.99 -6.49
CA TYR A 227 -10.19 -19.97 -7.48
C TYR A 227 -9.71 -18.69 -6.82
N THR A 228 -10.50 -18.18 -5.86
CA THR A 228 -10.14 -16.94 -5.15
C THR A 228 -8.79 -17.05 -4.44
N LEU A 229 -8.46 -18.20 -3.85
CA LEU A 229 -7.19 -18.43 -3.16
C LEU A 229 -6.00 -18.42 -4.12
N VAL A 230 -6.13 -19.10 -5.26
CA VAL A 230 -5.07 -19.14 -6.29
C VAL A 230 -4.88 -17.77 -6.92
N ASP A 231 -5.98 -17.08 -7.23
CA ASP A 231 -5.97 -15.73 -7.79
C ASP A 231 -5.35 -14.70 -6.82
N ASP A 232 -5.72 -14.74 -5.53
CA ASP A 232 -5.13 -13.88 -4.52
C ASP A 232 -3.61 -14.07 -4.42
N TYR A 233 -3.15 -15.32 -4.44
CA TYR A 233 -1.73 -15.62 -4.44
C TYR A 233 -1.03 -15.12 -5.71
N ALA A 234 -1.58 -15.38 -6.89
CA ALA A 234 -1.00 -14.97 -8.16
C ALA A 234 -0.90 -13.44 -8.29
N VAL A 235 -1.97 -12.72 -7.87
CA VAL A 235 -1.99 -11.25 -7.85
C VAL A 235 -0.95 -10.70 -6.87
N TRP A 236 -0.84 -11.26 -5.66
CA TRP A 236 0.20 -10.87 -4.72
C TRP A 236 1.59 -11.10 -5.31
N PHE A 237 1.85 -12.30 -5.84
CA PHE A 237 3.15 -12.67 -6.42
C PHE A 237 3.60 -11.72 -7.55
N ALA A 238 2.67 -11.29 -8.38
CA ALA A 238 2.94 -10.35 -9.48
C ALA A 238 3.20 -8.90 -9.03
N ASN A 239 2.81 -8.53 -7.79
CA ASN A 239 2.86 -7.15 -7.29
C ASN A 239 3.78 -6.96 -6.06
N ARG A 240 4.47 -8.02 -5.61
CA ARG A 240 5.39 -7.98 -4.45
C ARG A 240 6.65 -7.15 -4.73
#